data_f9935b5bd0483153fcf9abf335934dd4
#
_entry.id   f9935b5bd0483153fcf9abf335934dd4
#
_cell.length_a   1.000
_cell.length_b   1.000
_cell.length_c   1.000
_cell.angle_alpha   90.00
_cell.angle_beta   90.00
_cell.angle_gamma   90.00
#
_symmetry.space_group_name_H-M   'P 1'
#
loop_
_entity.id
_entity.type
_entity.pdbx_description
1 polymer ?
#
loop_
_entity_poly.entity_id
_entity_poly.type
_entity_poly.pdbx_seq_one_letter_code
_entity_poly.pdbx_strand_id
1 'polypeptide(L)'
;LKDITANNTNLVNNGNIASNAKIILNNSNITNTNKITSSTIEMQNNKKFDNTGEIIGNNVTLTTKNDINLVGKLHGAQSLTISGKNIINNGETTGTGTTTIIYNISCCIYFKYLCR
;
A
#
# COMPACT_ATOMS: atom_id res chain seq x y z
N LEU A 1 -2.50 -4.05 -19.54
CA LEU A 1 -3.18 -2.80 -19.18
C LEU A 1 -2.16 -1.70 -18.95
N LYS A 2 -2.55 -0.49 -19.30
CA LYS A 2 -1.77 0.69 -19.00
C LYS A 2 -2.17 1.23 -17.62
N ASP A 3 -2.30 2.54 -17.50
CA ASP A 3 -2.64 3.14 -16.22
C ASP A 3 -4.05 2.78 -15.77
N ILE A 4 -4.19 2.53 -14.50
CA ILE A 4 -5.48 2.32 -13.85
C ILE A 4 -5.62 3.39 -12.78
N THR A 5 -6.70 4.16 -12.85
CA THR A 5 -6.94 5.24 -11.90
C THR A 5 -8.32 5.10 -11.28
N ALA A 6 -8.39 5.16 -9.97
CA ALA A 6 -9.65 5.21 -9.23
C ALA A 6 -9.61 6.41 -8.28
N ASN A 7 -10.62 7.26 -8.37
CA ASN A 7 -10.75 8.44 -7.52
C ASN A 7 -12.08 8.42 -6.79
N ASN A 8 -12.05 8.70 -5.49
CA ASN A 8 -13.25 8.84 -4.66
C ASN A 8 -14.16 7.60 -4.74
N THR A 9 -13.57 6.43 -4.70
CA THR A 9 -14.26 5.18 -5.03
C THR A 9 -14.02 4.16 -3.92
N ASN A 10 -14.90 3.18 -3.81
CA ASN A 10 -14.63 1.99 -3.03
C ASN A 10 -14.10 0.92 -3.98
N LEU A 11 -12.85 0.54 -3.78
CA LEU A 11 -12.24 -0.52 -4.57
C LEU A 11 -12.23 -1.80 -3.76
N VAL A 12 -12.90 -2.82 -4.28
CA VAL A 12 -12.89 -4.14 -3.68
C VAL A 12 -12.29 -5.09 -4.72
N ASN A 13 -11.15 -5.65 -4.39
CA ASN A 13 -10.47 -6.59 -5.28
C ASN A 13 -10.41 -7.97 -4.66
N ASN A 14 -11.13 -8.89 -5.27
CA ASN A 14 -11.10 -10.31 -4.89
C ASN A 14 -10.42 -11.18 -5.96
N GLY A 15 -9.86 -10.56 -6.97
CA GLY A 15 -9.14 -11.24 -8.05
C GLY A 15 -7.78 -10.61 -8.27
N ASN A 16 -7.35 -10.52 -9.52
CA ASN A 16 -6.08 -9.93 -9.88
C ASN A 16 -6.29 -8.61 -10.60
N ILE A 17 -5.65 -7.57 -10.10
CA ILE A 17 -5.52 -6.30 -10.81
C ILE A 17 -4.06 -6.16 -11.18
N ALA A 18 -3.76 -6.03 -12.45
CA ALA A 18 -2.39 -5.92 -12.92
C ALA A 18 -2.26 -4.84 -13.97
N SER A 19 -1.20 -4.05 -13.86
CA SER A 19 -0.87 -3.03 -14.84
C SER A 19 0.63 -3.05 -15.10
N ASN A 20 1.02 -2.82 -16.35
CA ASN A 20 2.43 -2.69 -16.69
C ASN A 20 2.99 -1.30 -16.44
N ALA A 21 2.14 -0.35 -16.10
CA ALA A 21 2.54 1.03 -15.94
C ALA A 21 2.24 1.52 -14.52
N LYS A 22 1.04 2.04 -14.28
CA LYS A 22 0.75 2.72 -13.03
C LYS A 22 -0.67 2.40 -12.54
N ILE A 23 -0.79 2.20 -11.25
CA ILE A 23 -2.09 2.12 -10.56
C ILE A 23 -2.15 3.27 -9.57
N ILE A 24 -3.15 4.13 -9.70
CA ILE A 24 -3.36 5.29 -8.84
C ILE A 24 -4.71 5.16 -8.17
N LEU A 25 -4.71 5.14 -6.85
CA LEU A 25 -5.92 5.02 -6.05
C LEU A 25 -5.98 6.22 -5.10
N ASN A 26 -6.73 7.24 -5.50
CA ASN A 26 -6.79 8.49 -4.76
C ASN A 26 -8.08 8.61 -3.98
N ASN A 27 -7.99 8.95 -2.70
CA ASN A 27 -9.13 9.27 -1.87
C ASN A 27 -10.19 8.16 -1.89
N SER A 28 -9.73 6.93 -1.95
CA SER A 28 -10.57 5.75 -2.13
C SER A 28 -10.43 4.80 -0.95
N ASN A 29 -11.49 4.07 -0.64
CA ASN A 29 -11.40 2.95 0.28
C ASN A 29 -10.89 1.73 -0.49
N ILE A 30 -9.92 1.04 0.08
CA ILE A 30 -9.29 -0.09 -0.59
C ILE A 30 -9.50 -1.34 0.26
N THR A 31 -10.08 -2.36 -0.35
CA THR A 31 -10.19 -3.69 0.22
C THR A 31 -9.60 -4.67 -0.77
N ASN A 32 -8.47 -5.25 -0.44
CA ASN A 32 -7.80 -6.21 -1.31
C ASN A 32 -7.63 -7.54 -0.61
N THR A 33 -8.27 -8.57 -1.15
CA THR A 33 -8.16 -9.93 -0.62
C THR A 33 -7.32 -10.84 -1.52
N ASN A 34 -6.94 -10.39 -2.69
CA ASN A 34 -6.13 -11.18 -3.61
C ASN A 34 -4.90 -10.39 -4.05
N LYS A 35 -4.77 -10.00 -5.31
CA LYS A 35 -3.49 -9.49 -5.80
C LYS A 35 -3.63 -8.21 -6.60
N ILE A 36 -2.79 -7.24 -6.29
CA ILE A 36 -2.64 -6.00 -7.06
C ILE A 36 -1.15 -5.86 -7.39
N THR A 37 -0.84 -5.80 -8.68
CA THR A 37 0.55 -5.67 -9.14
C THR A 37 0.69 -4.59 -10.20
N SER A 38 1.78 -3.82 -10.13
CA SER A 38 2.10 -2.81 -11.13
C SER A 38 3.55 -2.38 -10.98
N SER A 39 4.07 -1.66 -11.96
CA SER A 39 5.37 -1.02 -11.80
C SER A 39 5.31 0.07 -10.74
N THR A 40 4.28 0.90 -10.76
CA THR A 40 4.09 1.96 -9.80
C THR A 40 2.69 1.88 -9.21
N ILE A 41 2.59 1.89 -7.89
CA ILE A 41 1.32 1.89 -7.18
C ILE A 41 1.30 3.10 -6.25
N GLU A 42 0.35 4.02 -6.45
CA GLU A 42 0.18 5.20 -5.61
C GLU A 42 -1.19 5.15 -4.96
N MET A 43 -1.20 5.14 -3.64
CA MET A 43 -2.42 5.13 -2.84
C MET A 43 -2.37 6.36 -1.93
N GLN A 44 -3.16 7.39 -2.26
CA GLN A 44 -3.09 8.67 -1.58
C GLN A 44 -4.42 9.06 -0.95
N ASN A 45 -4.35 9.59 0.27
CA ASN A 45 -5.50 10.11 1.00
C ASN A 45 -6.62 9.09 1.17
N ASN A 46 -6.27 7.83 1.33
CA ASN A 46 -7.25 6.76 1.49
C ASN A 46 -7.84 6.81 2.88
N LYS A 47 -9.16 6.68 2.97
CA LYS A 47 -9.85 6.68 4.26
C LYS A 47 -9.76 5.33 4.94
N LYS A 48 -9.79 4.27 4.15
CA LYS A 48 -9.73 2.91 4.65
C LYS A 48 -8.77 2.11 3.77
N PHE A 49 -7.90 1.36 4.40
CA PHE A 49 -6.96 0.50 3.69
C PHE A 49 -6.96 -0.87 4.36
N ASP A 50 -7.58 -1.84 3.72
CA ASP A 50 -7.61 -3.23 4.16
C ASP A 50 -6.95 -4.09 3.10
N ASN A 51 -5.79 -4.63 3.41
CA ASN A 51 -5.11 -5.55 2.51
C ASN A 51 -4.80 -6.85 3.25
N THR A 52 -5.54 -7.89 2.94
CA THR A 52 -5.26 -9.23 3.42
C THR A 52 -4.60 -10.10 2.35
N GLY A 53 -4.51 -9.59 1.13
CA GLY A 53 -3.85 -10.23 0.02
C GLY A 53 -2.46 -9.67 -0.22
N GLU A 54 -2.13 -9.42 -1.48
CA GLU A 54 -0.81 -8.95 -1.87
C GLU A 54 -0.90 -7.68 -2.71
N ILE A 55 -0.07 -6.69 -2.38
CA ILE A 55 0.15 -5.50 -3.19
C ILE A 55 1.64 -5.42 -3.47
N ILE A 56 2.02 -5.57 -4.73
CA ILE A 56 3.43 -5.68 -5.13
C ILE A 56 3.70 -4.74 -6.30
N GLY A 57 4.70 -3.91 -6.14
CA GLY A 57 5.15 -3.03 -7.21
C GLY A 57 6.64 -2.77 -7.14
N ASN A 58 7.18 -2.05 -8.12
CA ASN A 58 8.55 -1.56 -8.04
C ASN A 58 8.60 -0.33 -7.13
N ASN A 59 7.70 0.62 -7.35
CA ASN A 59 7.58 1.81 -6.52
C ASN A 59 6.18 1.84 -5.92
N VAL A 60 6.09 1.71 -4.62
CA VAL A 60 4.81 1.64 -3.92
C VAL A 60 4.73 2.76 -2.90
N THR A 61 3.66 3.56 -2.96
CA THR A 61 3.41 4.66 -2.05
C THR A 61 2.03 4.52 -1.43
N LEU A 62 1.97 4.57 -0.12
CA LEU A 62 0.72 4.58 0.64
C LEU A 62 0.76 5.79 1.57
N THR A 63 -0.06 6.79 1.31
CA THR A 63 -0.12 8.02 2.08
C THR A 63 -1.54 8.30 2.53
N THR A 64 -1.74 8.41 3.82
CA THR A 64 -3.05 8.72 4.38
C THR A 64 -2.89 9.53 5.67
N LYS A 65 -3.94 10.23 6.06
CA LYS A 65 -3.99 10.91 7.36
C LYS A 65 -4.60 10.03 8.45
N ASN A 66 -4.99 8.83 8.10
CA ASN A 66 -5.67 7.90 9.01
C ASN A 66 -4.71 6.81 9.49
N ASP A 67 -5.22 5.95 10.34
CA ASP A 67 -4.47 4.79 10.80
C ASP A 67 -4.29 3.77 9.69
N ILE A 68 -3.15 3.11 9.69
CA ILE A 68 -2.84 2.05 8.73
C ILE A 68 -2.64 0.75 9.49
N ASN A 69 -3.39 -0.27 9.10
CA ASN A 69 -3.24 -1.62 9.62
C ASN A 69 -2.80 -2.53 8.48
N LEU A 70 -1.56 -2.98 8.54
CA LEU A 70 -0.96 -3.83 7.51
C LEU A 70 -1.07 -5.29 7.95
N VAL A 71 -1.89 -6.05 7.25
CA VAL A 71 -2.16 -7.45 7.59
C VAL A 71 -1.59 -8.40 6.55
N GLY A 72 -1.78 -8.11 5.27
CA GLY A 72 -1.30 -8.93 4.18
C GLY A 72 0.12 -8.57 3.76
N LYS A 73 0.40 -8.69 2.47
CA LYS A 73 1.72 -8.42 1.91
C LYS A 73 1.74 -7.10 1.17
N LEU A 74 2.73 -6.28 1.46
CA LEU A 74 2.99 -5.01 0.78
C LEU A 74 4.47 -4.96 0.43
N HIS A 75 4.79 -4.89 -0.85
CA HIS A 75 6.17 -4.96 -1.29
C HIS A 75 6.48 -3.92 -2.37
N GLY A 76 7.57 -3.18 -2.17
CA GLY A 76 8.12 -2.28 -3.15
C GLY A 76 9.55 -2.69 -3.49
N ALA A 77 9.78 -3.12 -4.73
CA ALA A 77 11.10 -3.65 -5.12
C ALA A 77 12.17 -2.56 -5.19
N GLN A 78 11.82 -1.36 -5.66
CA GLN A 78 12.74 -0.24 -5.75
C GLN A 78 12.52 0.77 -4.64
N SER A 79 11.27 1.06 -4.33
CA SER A 79 10.95 1.96 -3.23
C SER A 79 9.63 1.60 -2.59
N LEU A 80 9.55 1.81 -1.30
CA LEU A 80 8.34 1.64 -0.52
C LEU A 80 8.22 2.83 0.41
N THR A 81 7.14 3.61 0.28
CA THR A 81 6.89 4.77 1.13
C THR A 81 5.54 4.60 1.80
N ILE A 82 5.52 4.65 3.12
CA ILE A 82 4.29 4.55 3.89
C ILE A 82 4.22 5.74 4.83
N SER A 83 3.12 6.49 4.76
CA SER A 83 2.87 7.63 5.62
C SER A 83 1.46 7.55 6.19
N GLY A 84 1.33 7.60 7.50
CA GLY A 84 0.06 7.51 8.18
C GLY A 84 0.11 8.08 9.58
N LYS A 85 -1.02 8.07 10.25
CA LYS A 85 -1.14 8.56 11.62
C LYS A 85 -0.57 7.54 12.61
N ASN A 86 -1.14 6.36 12.64
CA ASN A 86 -0.63 5.23 13.40
C ASN A 86 -0.46 4.06 12.43
N ILE A 87 0.69 3.41 12.49
CA ILE A 87 0.97 2.30 11.59
C ILE A 87 1.21 1.04 12.42
N ILE A 88 0.38 0.04 12.18
CA ILE A 88 0.52 -1.27 12.82
C ILE A 88 0.75 -2.28 11.71
N ASN A 89 1.82 -3.05 11.80
CA ASN A 89 2.13 -4.07 10.80
C ASN A 89 2.14 -5.46 11.42
N ASN A 90 1.12 -6.23 11.11
CA ASN A 90 1.01 -7.63 11.49
C ASN A 90 1.17 -8.56 10.29
N GLY A 91 1.57 -8.03 9.15
CA GLY A 91 1.77 -8.79 7.92
C GLY A 91 3.21 -8.76 7.46
N GLU A 92 3.40 -8.79 6.16
CA GLU A 92 4.70 -8.69 5.52
C GLU A 92 4.80 -7.38 4.76
N THR A 93 5.63 -6.48 5.25
CA THR A 93 5.89 -5.20 4.61
C THR A 93 7.39 -5.15 4.30
N THR A 94 7.74 -5.19 3.02
CA THR A 94 9.13 -5.30 2.59
C THR A 94 9.47 -4.30 1.49
N GLY A 95 10.70 -3.82 1.52
CA GLY A 95 11.26 -3.02 0.45
C GLY A 95 12.69 -3.44 0.24
N THR A 96 13.11 -3.66 -1.01
CA THR A 96 14.47 -4.07 -1.28
C THR A 96 15.37 -2.92 -1.67
N GLY A 97 14.80 -1.80 -2.12
CA GLY A 97 15.57 -0.58 -2.37
C GLY A 97 15.41 0.39 -1.21
N THR A 98 14.83 1.56 -1.47
CA THR A 98 14.62 2.59 -0.46
C THR A 98 13.28 2.36 0.23
N THR A 99 13.31 2.28 1.55
CA THR A 99 12.09 2.15 2.35
C THR A 99 11.97 3.37 3.26
N THR A 100 10.86 4.09 3.16
CA THR A 100 10.59 5.28 3.96
C THR A 100 9.26 5.12 4.68
N ILE A 101 9.26 5.27 5.99
CA ILE A 101 8.06 5.16 6.80
C ILE A 101 7.92 6.41 7.63
N ILE A 102 6.79 7.10 7.48
CA ILE A 102 6.50 8.35 8.16
C ILE A 102 5.20 8.20 8.95
N TYR A 103 5.23 8.53 10.22
CA TYR A 103 4.06 8.49 11.07
C TYR A 103 3.99 9.77 11.91
N ASN A 104 2.77 10.22 12.21
CA ASN A 104 2.58 11.47 12.94
C ASN A 104 2.56 11.27 14.44
N ILE A 105 2.21 10.10 14.91
CA ILE A 105 2.16 9.78 16.33
C ILE A 105 3.09 8.62 16.57
N SER A 106 3.96 8.76 17.55
CA SER A 106 5.08 7.87 17.76
C SER A 106 4.74 6.60 18.54
N CYS A 107 3.51 6.18 18.56
CA CYS A 107 3.22 4.96 19.24
C CYS A 107 2.94 3.84 18.24
N CYS A 108 3.26 2.60 18.60
CA CYS A 108 2.70 1.41 17.98
C CYS A 108 3.14 1.17 16.55
N ILE A 109 4.45 1.20 16.30
CA ILE A 109 4.98 0.70 15.04
C ILE A 109 5.58 -0.68 15.29
N TYR A 110 5.14 -1.64 14.50
CA TYR A 110 5.67 -2.98 14.58
C TYR A 110 5.86 -3.54 13.18
N PHE A 111 7.12 -3.87 12.84
CA PHE A 111 7.44 -4.42 11.53
C PHE A 111 8.04 -5.80 11.69
N LYS A 112 7.39 -6.76 11.07
CA LYS A 112 7.85 -8.13 11.08
C LYS A 112 9.02 -8.31 10.11
N TYR A 113 8.94 -7.70 8.93
CA TYR A 113 10.01 -7.71 7.93
C TYR A 113 10.19 -6.31 7.40
N LEU A 114 11.41 -5.80 7.48
CA LEU A 114 11.77 -4.51 6.93
C LEU A 114 13.17 -4.62 6.35
N CYS A 115 13.28 -4.45 5.03
CA CYS A 115 14.55 -4.41 4.33
C CYS A 115 14.83 -2.99 3.86
N ARG A 116 16.04 -2.56 4.04
CA ARG A 116 16.48 -1.23 3.62
C ARG A 116 17.43 -1.32 2.46
#